data_14c9e26cbb0f9f92f31a9764e18a1982
#
_entry.id   14c9e26cbb0f9f92f31a9764e18a1982
#
_cell.length_a   1.000
_cell.length_b   1.000
_cell.length_c   1.000
_cell.angle_alpha   90.00
_cell.angle_beta   90.00
_cell.angle_gamma   90.00
#
_symmetry.space_group_name_H-M   'P 1'
#
loop_
_entity.id
_entity.type
_entity.pdbx_description
1 polymer ?
#
loop_
_entity_poly.entity_id
_entity_poly.type
_entity_poly.pdbx_seq_one_letter_code
_entity_poly.pdbx_strand_id
1 'polypeptide(L)'
;MCIRDSYYIMADGRLILSSEVGVLDLPEDQILRKERLHPGKLLLVDTVQGKVLTDEEVKERYAKKEPYGEWLDSNLVSLSDLKIPNRKVPPLSREQAARLEKAFGYTYEEYRGAICAMALGGSEQIGAMGVDTPIAALSGEYQPLFHYFKQMFAQVTNPPIDAIREKIVTSTTVYAGKNGNLLQESPENCHVLKINNPILTDLDLLKIKGMQKPGFQVTTCLLYTSPSPRDRTRSR
;
A
#
# COMPACT_ATOMS: atom_id res chain seq x y z
N MET A 1 -11.00 -5.35 -6.03
CA MET A 1 -12.27 -4.70 -5.65
C MET A 1 -13.09 -5.71 -4.88
N CYS A 2 -13.21 -5.54 -3.58
CA CYS A 2 -13.97 -6.47 -2.74
C CYS A 2 -15.45 -6.31 -3.05
N ILE A 3 -16.02 -7.25 -3.79
CA ILE A 3 -17.46 -7.32 -4.10
C ILE A 3 -18.21 -7.95 -2.91
N ARG A 4 -17.52 -8.26 -1.80
CA ARG A 4 -17.90 -9.24 -0.81
C ARG A 4 -18.66 -8.70 0.36
N ASP A 5 -18.32 -7.51 0.81
CA ASP A 5 -18.85 -7.03 2.07
C ASP A 5 -20.19 -6.37 1.83
N SER A 6 -21.25 -7.13 1.97
CA SER A 6 -22.63 -6.64 1.95
C SER A 6 -23.20 -6.60 3.36
N TYR A 7 -24.06 -5.61 3.62
CA TYR A 7 -24.78 -5.52 4.87
C TYR A 7 -26.27 -5.30 4.66
N TYR A 8 -27.03 -5.77 5.63
CA TYR A 8 -28.48 -5.62 5.70
C TYR A 8 -28.85 -4.92 6.99
N ILE A 9 -29.77 -3.98 6.92
CA ILE A 9 -30.43 -3.40 8.09
C ILE A 9 -31.85 -3.96 8.14
N MET A 10 -32.17 -4.62 9.23
CA MET A 10 -33.44 -5.29 9.43
C MET A 10 -34.44 -4.36 10.13
N ALA A 11 -35.73 -4.63 9.96
CA ALA A 11 -36.82 -3.90 10.60
C ALA A 11 -36.78 -3.98 12.14
N ASP A 12 -36.21 -5.04 12.69
CA ASP A 12 -36.02 -5.25 14.12
C ASP A 12 -34.78 -4.55 14.71
N GLY A 13 -34.07 -3.76 13.90
CA GLY A 13 -32.87 -3.01 14.31
C GLY A 13 -31.58 -3.82 14.24
N ARG A 14 -31.59 -5.08 13.80
CA ARG A 14 -30.36 -5.86 13.59
C ARG A 14 -29.62 -5.35 12.34
N LEU A 15 -28.30 -5.28 12.43
CA LEU A 15 -27.42 -5.11 11.29
C LEU A 15 -26.65 -6.42 11.07
N ILE A 16 -26.68 -6.93 9.86
CA ILE A 16 -26.01 -8.17 9.45
C ILE A 16 -24.99 -7.81 8.38
N LEU A 17 -23.71 -8.06 8.64
CA LEU A 17 -22.60 -7.88 7.72
C LEU A 17 -21.98 -9.23 7.41
N SER A 18 -21.81 -9.54 6.13
CA SER A 18 -21.18 -10.78 5.70
C SER A 18 -20.33 -10.58 4.46
N SER A 19 -19.24 -11.33 4.38
CA SER A 19 -18.40 -11.43 3.18
C SER A 19 -19.01 -12.30 2.08
N GLU A 20 -20.07 -13.05 2.39
CA GLU A 20 -20.75 -13.97 1.47
C GLU A 20 -22.25 -13.71 1.46
N VAL A 21 -22.85 -13.96 0.31
CA VAL A 21 -24.31 -13.88 0.15
C VAL A 21 -24.94 -15.20 0.59
N GLY A 22 -26.08 -15.11 1.29
CA GLY A 22 -26.85 -16.31 1.67
C GLY A 22 -26.33 -17.04 2.91
N VAL A 23 -25.55 -16.36 3.76
CA VAL A 23 -25.10 -16.93 5.06
C VAL A 23 -26.27 -17.16 6.02
N LEU A 24 -27.30 -16.33 5.93
CA LEU A 24 -28.53 -16.44 6.69
C LEU A 24 -29.72 -16.34 5.74
N ASP A 25 -30.74 -17.18 5.96
CA ASP A 25 -32.03 -17.02 5.32
C ASP A 25 -32.79 -15.89 6.02
N LEU A 26 -32.90 -14.77 5.33
CA LEU A 26 -33.58 -13.59 5.85
C LEU A 26 -34.84 -13.34 5.05
N PRO A 27 -35.99 -13.10 5.73
CA PRO A 27 -37.22 -12.70 5.08
C PRO A 27 -37.02 -11.35 4.38
N GLU A 28 -37.27 -11.28 3.08
CA GLU A 28 -37.04 -10.07 2.30
C GLU A 28 -37.91 -8.88 2.76
N ASP A 29 -39.10 -9.17 3.23
CA ASP A 29 -40.06 -8.18 3.78
C ASP A 29 -39.57 -7.49 5.05
N GLN A 30 -38.60 -8.08 5.75
CA GLN A 30 -38.00 -7.52 6.97
C GLN A 30 -36.71 -6.74 6.70
N ILE A 31 -36.21 -6.70 5.47
CA ILE A 31 -35.00 -5.98 5.12
C ILE A 31 -35.36 -4.54 4.77
N LEU A 32 -34.94 -3.58 5.61
CA LEU A 32 -35.13 -2.16 5.37
C LEU A 32 -34.10 -1.61 4.36
N ARG A 33 -32.86 -2.07 4.42
CA ARG A 33 -31.76 -1.58 3.60
C ARG A 33 -30.79 -2.71 3.28
N LYS A 34 -30.37 -2.76 2.02
CA LYS A 34 -29.41 -3.72 1.50
C LYS A 34 -28.34 -2.98 0.71
N GLU A 35 -27.11 -3.00 1.20
CA GLU A 35 -26.01 -2.28 0.58
C GLU A 35 -24.71 -3.08 0.62
N ARG A 36 -23.72 -2.58 -0.11
CA ARG A 36 -22.35 -3.07 -0.09
C ARG A 36 -21.40 -2.02 0.42
N LEU A 37 -20.35 -2.44 1.10
CA LEU A 37 -19.23 -1.55 1.39
C LEU A 37 -18.53 -1.18 0.08
N HIS A 38 -18.34 0.11 -0.12
CA HIS A 38 -17.62 0.63 -1.25
C HIS A 38 -16.15 0.86 -0.89
N PRO A 39 -15.20 0.67 -1.84
CA PRO A 39 -13.80 0.99 -1.61
C PRO A 39 -13.62 2.43 -1.13
N GLY A 40 -12.78 2.63 -0.11
CA GLY A 40 -12.51 3.94 0.47
C GLY A 40 -13.64 4.51 1.33
N LYS A 41 -14.72 3.75 1.57
CA LYS A 41 -15.84 4.14 2.45
C LYS A 41 -15.77 3.40 3.77
N LEU A 42 -16.18 4.08 4.83
CA LEU A 42 -16.28 3.54 6.18
C LEU A 42 -17.75 3.21 6.52
N LEU A 43 -17.95 2.11 7.23
CA LEU A 43 -19.21 1.79 7.89
C LEU A 43 -18.93 1.75 9.40
N LEU A 44 -19.51 2.67 10.14
CA LEU A 44 -19.40 2.69 11.59
C LEU A 44 -20.78 2.48 12.20
N VAL A 45 -20.87 1.44 13.04
CA VAL A 45 -22.08 1.12 13.79
C VAL A 45 -21.83 1.42 15.25
N ASP A 46 -22.52 2.42 15.77
CA ASP A 46 -22.52 2.74 17.21
C ASP A 46 -23.60 1.90 17.89
N THR A 47 -23.18 0.82 18.54
CA THR A 47 -24.11 -0.09 19.24
C THR A 47 -24.67 0.49 20.52
N VAL A 48 -24.03 1.52 21.09
CA VAL A 48 -24.52 2.20 22.29
C VAL A 48 -25.65 3.16 21.95
N GLN A 49 -25.48 3.90 20.83
CA GLN A 49 -26.51 4.82 20.34
C GLN A 49 -27.51 4.14 19.41
N GLY A 50 -27.26 2.91 18.99
CA GLY A 50 -28.09 2.19 18.02
C GLY A 50 -28.12 2.87 16.64
N LYS A 51 -27.03 3.50 16.23
CA LYS A 51 -26.98 4.33 15.02
C LYS A 51 -25.90 3.85 14.05
N VAL A 52 -26.23 3.85 12.77
CA VAL A 52 -25.28 3.67 11.68
C VAL A 52 -24.84 5.05 11.20
N LEU A 53 -23.53 5.33 11.26
CA LEU A 53 -22.95 6.59 10.80
C LEU A 53 -22.49 6.45 9.36
N THR A 54 -22.75 7.46 8.55
CA THR A 54 -22.27 7.51 7.17
C THR A 54 -20.77 7.77 7.08
N ASP A 55 -20.16 7.45 5.95
CA ASP A 55 -18.75 7.71 5.68
C ASP A 55 -18.41 9.21 5.85
N GLU A 56 -19.28 10.08 5.35
CA GLU A 56 -19.12 11.51 5.42
C GLU A 56 -19.16 12.01 6.87
N GLU A 57 -20.12 11.56 7.67
CA GLU A 57 -20.23 11.92 9.10
C GLU A 57 -18.99 11.47 9.90
N VAL A 58 -18.53 10.24 9.63
CA VAL A 58 -17.32 9.71 10.30
C VAL A 58 -16.10 10.52 9.92
N LYS A 59 -15.88 10.74 8.64
CA LYS A 59 -14.72 11.49 8.14
C LYS A 59 -14.71 12.94 8.64
N GLU A 60 -15.84 13.60 8.61
CA GLU A 60 -15.96 14.97 9.09
C GLU A 60 -15.68 15.08 10.60
N ARG A 61 -16.22 14.15 11.39
CA ARG A 61 -15.99 14.10 12.83
C ARG A 61 -14.52 13.94 13.17
N TYR A 62 -13.81 13.03 12.48
CA TYR A 62 -12.39 12.80 12.74
C TYR A 62 -11.50 13.89 12.15
N ALA A 63 -11.80 14.40 10.97
CA ALA A 63 -11.01 15.45 10.35
C ALA A 63 -11.03 16.78 11.13
N LYS A 64 -12.11 17.04 11.89
CA LYS A 64 -12.27 18.23 12.72
C LYS A 64 -11.87 18.04 14.18
N LYS A 65 -11.43 16.83 14.57
CA LYS A 65 -11.11 16.52 15.97
C LYS A 65 -9.89 17.29 16.47
N GLU A 66 -8.87 17.38 15.63
CA GLU A 66 -7.59 18.02 15.94
C GLU A 66 -7.14 18.88 14.75
N PRO A 67 -6.24 19.85 14.94
CA PRO A 67 -5.73 20.70 13.87
C PRO A 67 -4.62 19.99 13.08
N TYR A 68 -4.94 18.85 12.45
CA TYR A 68 -3.96 17.99 11.76
C TYR A 68 -3.19 18.72 10.65
N GLY A 69 -3.82 19.69 9.97
CA GLY A 69 -3.14 20.50 8.95
C GLY A 69 -2.01 21.30 9.53
N GLU A 70 -2.23 21.99 10.65
CA GLU A 70 -1.20 22.78 11.34
C GLU A 70 -0.07 21.90 11.87
N TRP A 71 -0.39 20.69 12.36
CA TRP A 71 0.61 19.73 12.80
C TRP A 71 1.51 19.28 11.66
N LEU A 72 0.93 19.00 10.49
CA LEU A 72 1.69 18.61 9.30
C LEU A 72 2.54 19.77 8.78
N ASP A 73 1.96 20.96 8.65
CA ASP A 73 2.67 22.14 8.15
C ASP A 73 3.89 22.52 9.02
N SER A 74 3.76 22.31 10.34
CA SER A 74 4.81 22.64 11.30
C SER A 74 5.90 21.56 11.44
N ASN A 75 5.57 20.30 11.23
CA ASN A 75 6.46 19.17 11.59
C ASN A 75 6.93 18.35 10.39
N LEU A 76 6.14 18.25 9.31
CA LEU A 76 6.49 17.44 8.16
C LEU A 76 7.59 18.09 7.33
N VAL A 77 8.67 17.35 7.07
CA VAL A 77 9.75 17.79 6.20
C VAL A 77 9.70 17.00 4.89
N SER A 78 9.68 17.66 3.75
CA SER A 78 9.76 16.98 2.46
C SER A 78 11.24 16.85 2.01
N LEU A 79 11.56 15.72 1.36
CA LEU A 79 12.89 15.53 0.75
C LEU A 79 13.21 16.61 -0.30
N SER A 80 12.19 17.13 -0.99
CA SER A 80 12.33 18.24 -1.93
C SER A 80 12.83 19.54 -1.27
N ASP A 81 12.49 19.76 -0.01
CA ASP A 81 12.79 21.00 0.73
C ASP A 81 14.19 20.99 1.35
N LEU A 82 14.86 19.84 1.30
CA LEU A 82 16.23 19.73 1.79
C LEU A 82 17.22 20.43 0.85
N LYS A 83 18.17 21.11 1.46
CA LYS A 83 19.24 21.79 0.70
C LYS A 83 20.05 20.79 -0.10
N ILE A 84 20.33 21.15 -1.36
CA ILE A 84 21.23 20.37 -2.20
C ILE A 84 22.65 20.57 -1.66
N PRO A 85 23.37 19.49 -1.28
CA PRO A 85 24.73 19.60 -0.81
C PRO A 85 25.65 20.06 -1.96
N ASN A 86 26.60 20.91 -1.67
CA ASN A 86 27.60 21.37 -2.64
C ASN A 86 28.66 20.26 -2.90
N ARG A 87 28.19 19.11 -3.37
CA ARG A 87 29.01 17.93 -3.64
C ARG A 87 28.59 17.32 -4.97
N LYS A 88 29.54 17.15 -5.89
CA LYS A 88 29.29 16.46 -7.15
C LYS A 88 29.32 14.95 -6.94
N VAL A 89 28.33 14.26 -7.47
CA VAL A 89 28.34 12.81 -7.61
C VAL A 89 28.94 12.50 -8.99
N PRO A 90 30.11 11.89 -9.08
CA PRO A 90 30.68 11.52 -10.36
C PRO A 90 29.82 10.43 -11.04
N PRO A 91 29.59 10.50 -12.35
CA PRO A 91 28.93 9.41 -13.07
C PRO A 91 29.77 8.14 -13.00
N LEU A 92 29.12 7.00 -12.91
CA LEU A 92 29.78 5.71 -12.95
C LEU A 92 30.41 5.47 -14.31
N SER A 93 31.64 4.94 -14.34
CA SER A 93 32.20 4.42 -15.58
C SER A 93 31.43 3.17 -16.04
N ARG A 94 31.50 2.84 -17.33
CA ARG A 94 30.83 1.66 -17.88
C ARG A 94 31.27 0.36 -17.18
N GLU A 95 32.54 0.24 -16.81
CA GLU A 95 33.04 -0.90 -16.06
C GLU A 95 32.48 -0.99 -14.64
N GLN A 96 32.39 0.15 -13.96
CA GLN A 96 31.78 0.22 -12.62
C GLN A 96 30.31 -0.14 -12.67
N ALA A 97 29.56 0.37 -13.65
CA ALA A 97 28.17 0.05 -13.85
C ALA A 97 27.99 -1.47 -14.08
N ALA A 98 28.78 -2.07 -14.99
CA ALA A 98 28.70 -3.50 -15.27
C ALA A 98 29.06 -4.40 -14.05
N ARG A 99 29.99 -3.95 -13.20
CA ARG A 99 30.31 -4.65 -11.94
C ARG A 99 29.14 -4.58 -10.96
N LEU A 100 28.50 -3.42 -10.84
CA LEU A 100 27.33 -3.24 -9.98
C LEU A 100 26.14 -4.05 -10.48
N GLU A 101 25.87 -4.05 -11.78
CA GLU A 101 24.80 -4.88 -12.38
C GLU A 101 24.99 -6.35 -12.00
N LYS A 102 26.21 -6.89 -12.13
CA LYS A 102 26.52 -8.25 -11.68
C LYS A 102 26.38 -8.44 -10.18
N ALA A 103 26.84 -7.48 -9.38
CA ALA A 103 26.78 -7.58 -7.92
C ALA A 103 25.34 -7.58 -7.42
N PHE A 104 24.44 -6.86 -8.09
CA PHE A 104 23.01 -6.82 -7.78
C PHE A 104 22.19 -7.90 -8.50
N GLY A 105 22.83 -8.74 -9.33
CA GLY A 105 22.20 -9.89 -9.98
C GLY A 105 21.32 -9.54 -11.18
N TYR A 106 21.48 -8.36 -11.77
CA TYR A 106 20.73 -7.98 -12.97
C TYR A 106 21.16 -8.80 -14.18
N THR A 107 20.17 -9.35 -14.88
CA THR A 107 20.36 -10.06 -16.16
C THR A 107 20.17 -9.12 -17.36
N TYR A 108 20.65 -9.52 -18.52
CA TYR A 108 20.42 -8.78 -19.76
C TYR A 108 18.92 -8.66 -20.11
N GLU A 109 18.15 -9.70 -19.82
CA GLU A 109 16.71 -9.73 -20.06
C GLU A 109 15.98 -8.73 -19.18
N GLU A 110 16.31 -8.69 -17.89
CA GLU A 110 15.74 -7.71 -16.96
C GLU A 110 16.10 -6.29 -17.36
N TYR A 111 17.37 -6.08 -17.75
CA TYR A 111 17.82 -4.78 -18.22
C TYR A 111 17.02 -4.31 -19.44
N ARG A 112 16.91 -5.15 -20.47
CA ARG A 112 16.24 -4.78 -21.73
C ARG A 112 14.71 -4.81 -21.64
N GLY A 113 14.18 -5.87 -21.04
CA GLY A 113 12.74 -6.11 -21.01
C GLY A 113 12.00 -5.27 -19.97
N ALA A 114 12.62 -5.01 -18.82
CA ALA A 114 11.98 -4.27 -17.73
C ALA A 114 12.58 -2.87 -17.58
N ILE A 115 13.86 -2.75 -17.23
CA ILE A 115 14.47 -1.46 -16.84
C ILE A 115 14.46 -0.45 -17.99
N CYS A 116 14.86 -0.86 -19.20
CA CYS A 116 14.83 0.02 -20.38
C CYS A 116 13.38 0.43 -20.73
N ALA A 117 12.44 -0.49 -20.63
CA ALA A 117 11.04 -0.21 -20.91
C ALA A 117 10.45 0.78 -19.88
N MET A 118 10.79 0.63 -18.59
CA MET A 118 10.42 1.60 -17.55
C MET A 118 11.05 2.97 -17.78
N ALA A 119 12.33 3.00 -18.17
CA ALA A 119 13.03 4.26 -18.45
C ALA A 119 12.43 5.03 -19.64
N LEU A 120 11.97 4.32 -20.67
CA LEU A 120 11.37 4.91 -21.86
C LEU A 120 9.89 5.30 -21.64
N GLY A 121 9.14 4.44 -20.94
CA GLY A 121 7.70 4.59 -20.77
C GLY A 121 7.29 5.36 -19.50
N GLY A 122 8.22 5.56 -18.54
CA GLY A 122 7.91 6.18 -17.25
C GLY A 122 6.94 5.37 -16.39
N SER A 123 6.73 4.09 -16.72
CA SER A 123 5.82 3.18 -16.03
C SER A 123 6.33 1.76 -16.09
N GLU A 124 5.95 0.96 -15.11
CA GLU A 124 6.29 -0.46 -15.11
C GLU A 124 5.65 -1.18 -16.29
N GLN A 125 6.36 -2.17 -16.83
CA GLN A 125 5.87 -2.95 -17.94
C GLN A 125 4.79 -3.92 -17.48
N ILE A 126 3.70 -3.99 -18.23
CA ILE A 126 2.57 -4.86 -17.94
C ILE A 126 2.94 -6.28 -18.34
N GLY A 127 2.83 -7.21 -17.39
CA GLY A 127 2.99 -8.65 -17.62
C GLY A 127 1.72 -9.42 -17.29
N ALA A 128 1.55 -10.57 -17.88
CA ALA A 128 0.46 -11.49 -17.53
C ALA A 128 0.75 -12.13 -16.17
N MET A 129 -0.19 -11.99 -15.22
CA MET A 129 -0.09 -12.58 -13.88
C MET A 129 -1.08 -13.74 -13.67
N GLY A 130 -1.68 -14.22 -14.70
CA GLY A 130 -2.68 -15.26 -14.64
C GLY A 130 -2.48 -16.36 -15.68
N VAL A 131 -3.36 -17.33 -15.65
CA VAL A 131 -3.41 -18.42 -16.64
C VAL A 131 -4.23 -17.93 -17.83
N ASP A 132 -3.61 -17.82 -19.00
CA ASP A 132 -4.29 -17.44 -20.27
C ASP A 132 -5.05 -18.62 -20.90
N THR A 133 -5.61 -19.47 -20.07
CA THR A 133 -6.48 -20.54 -20.54
C THR A 133 -7.87 -20.00 -20.86
N PRO A 134 -8.46 -20.36 -22.00
CA PRO A 134 -9.82 -19.99 -22.31
C PRO A 134 -10.78 -20.56 -21.26
N ILE A 135 -11.87 -19.86 -21.00
CA ILE A 135 -12.93 -20.38 -20.12
C ILE A 135 -13.41 -21.74 -20.65
N ALA A 136 -13.81 -22.62 -19.74
CA ALA A 136 -14.12 -24.03 -20.05
C ALA A 136 -15.08 -24.18 -21.24
N ALA A 137 -16.09 -23.32 -21.34
CA ALA A 137 -17.08 -23.33 -22.42
C ALA A 137 -16.51 -23.01 -23.81
N LEU A 138 -15.36 -22.31 -23.88
CA LEU A 138 -14.67 -21.92 -25.11
C LEU A 138 -13.38 -22.69 -25.35
N SER A 139 -13.01 -23.58 -24.44
CA SER A 139 -11.81 -24.41 -24.55
C SER A 139 -11.99 -25.54 -25.56
N GLY A 140 -11.02 -25.73 -26.44
CA GLY A 140 -10.93 -26.94 -27.29
C GLY A 140 -10.40 -28.17 -26.57
N GLU A 141 -9.91 -28.01 -25.34
CA GLU A 141 -9.35 -29.09 -24.50
C GLU A 141 -10.39 -29.57 -23.49
N TYR A 142 -10.25 -30.86 -23.09
CA TYR A 142 -11.10 -31.40 -22.03
C TYR A 142 -10.97 -30.60 -20.73
N GLN A 143 -12.13 -30.20 -20.18
CA GLN A 143 -12.19 -29.48 -18.90
C GLN A 143 -13.01 -30.27 -17.90
N PRO A 144 -12.57 -30.36 -16.62
CA PRO A 144 -13.37 -30.94 -15.55
C PRO A 144 -14.71 -30.21 -15.40
N LEU A 145 -15.75 -30.94 -15.01
CA LEU A 145 -17.11 -30.41 -14.93
C LEU A 145 -17.23 -29.16 -14.04
N PHE A 146 -16.48 -29.10 -12.95
CA PHE A 146 -16.50 -27.94 -12.03
C PHE A 146 -15.97 -26.64 -12.65
N HIS A 147 -15.19 -26.67 -13.72
CA HIS A 147 -14.73 -25.48 -14.43
C HIS A 147 -15.85 -24.77 -15.22
N TYR A 148 -16.95 -25.46 -15.50
CA TYR A 148 -18.11 -24.87 -16.19
C TYR A 148 -19.04 -24.09 -15.27
N PHE A 149 -18.90 -24.23 -13.96
CA PHE A 149 -19.78 -23.61 -12.98
C PHE A 149 -19.09 -22.42 -12.30
N LYS A 150 -19.89 -21.39 -12.02
CA LYS A 150 -19.43 -20.25 -11.24
C LYS A 150 -19.29 -20.65 -9.78
N GLN A 151 -18.16 -20.33 -9.18
CA GLN A 151 -17.94 -20.52 -7.75
C GLN A 151 -18.77 -19.53 -6.95
N MET A 152 -19.43 -20.02 -5.90
CA MET A 152 -20.27 -19.21 -5.00
C MET A 152 -19.60 -18.89 -3.65
N PHE A 153 -18.36 -19.29 -3.44
CA PHE A 153 -17.63 -19.00 -2.22
C PHE A 153 -16.69 -17.78 -2.35
N ALA A 154 -16.24 -17.29 -1.22
CA ALA A 154 -15.39 -16.11 -1.14
C ALA A 154 -14.13 -16.22 -1.99
N GLN A 155 -13.78 -15.14 -2.63
CA GLN A 155 -12.53 -15.02 -3.39
C GLN A 155 -11.36 -14.70 -2.44
N VAL A 156 -10.13 -14.78 -2.92
CA VAL A 156 -8.92 -14.43 -2.16
C VAL A 156 -8.98 -12.99 -1.63
N THR A 157 -8.70 -12.80 -0.35
CA THR A 157 -8.71 -11.47 0.29
C THR A 157 -7.63 -10.55 -0.27
N ASN A 158 -6.44 -11.11 -0.53
CA ASN A 158 -5.31 -10.40 -1.12
C ASN A 158 -4.99 -11.00 -2.50
N PRO A 159 -5.74 -10.64 -3.55
CA PRO A 159 -5.45 -11.14 -4.90
C PRO A 159 -4.11 -10.59 -5.39
N PRO A 160 -3.43 -11.26 -6.33
CA PRO A 160 -2.23 -10.77 -6.97
C PRO A 160 -2.42 -9.35 -7.53
N ILE A 161 -1.39 -8.53 -7.40
CA ILE A 161 -1.39 -7.15 -7.88
C ILE A 161 -0.56 -7.10 -9.17
N ASP A 162 -1.19 -6.69 -10.26
CA ASP A 162 -0.52 -6.38 -11.51
C ASP A 162 -0.08 -4.91 -11.57
N ALA A 163 0.75 -4.55 -12.56
CA ALA A 163 1.27 -3.20 -12.71
C ALA A 163 0.19 -2.12 -12.94
N ILE A 164 -0.98 -2.47 -13.45
CA ILE A 164 -2.10 -1.53 -13.62
C ILE A 164 -2.76 -1.28 -12.28
N ARG A 165 -3.06 -2.35 -11.54
CA ARG A 165 -3.73 -2.28 -10.25
C ARG A 165 -2.84 -1.66 -9.19
N GLU A 166 -1.54 -1.88 -9.25
CA GLU A 166 -0.55 -1.33 -8.32
C GLU A 166 -0.65 0.19 -8.22
N LYS A 167 -0.83 0.89 -9.33
CA LYS A 167 -1.01 2.35 -9.36
C LYS A 167 -2.19 2.85 -8.53
N ILE A 168 -3.19 1.99 -8.34
CA ILE A 168 -4.44 2.34 -7.61
C ILE A 168 -4.33 1.99 -6.14
N VAL A 169 -3.67 0.87 -5.81
CA VAL A 169 -3.71 0.29 -4.46
C VAL A 169 -2.41 0.45 -3.67
N THR A 170 -1.31 0.82 -4.33
CA THR A 170 0.01 0.95 -3.70
C THR A 170 0.47 2.40 -3.73
N SER A 171 0.92 2.90 -2.57
CA SER A 171 1.58 4.20 -2.48
C SER A 171 3.09 4.04 -2.55
N THR A 172 3.77 4.88 -3.34
CA THR A 172 5.23 4.98 -3.37
C THR A 172 5.78 5.93 -2.31
N THR A 173 4.91 6.69 -1.65
CA THR A 173 5.33 7.64 -0.62
C THR A 173 5.75 6.91 0.64
N VAL A 174 6.93 7.27 1.14
CA VAL A 174 7.53 6.73 2.37
C VAL A 174 7.73 7.85 3.38
N TYR A 175 7.45 7.56 4.64
CA TYR A 175 7.72 8.47 5.75
C TYR A 175 8.84 7.87 6.60
N ALA A 176 9.96 8.59 6.68
CA ALA A 176 11.13 8.17 7.45
C ALA A 176 11.29 9.06 8.69
N GLY A 177 11.46 8.44 9.84
CA GLY A 177 11.62 9.14 11.12
C GLY A 177 11.25 8.27 12.30
N LYS A 178 11.12 8.89 13.46
CA LYS A 178 10.70 8.20 14.67
C LYS A 178 9.20 7.90 14.58
N ASN A 179 8.87 6.64 14.48
CA ASN A 179 7.49 6.20 14.63
C ASN A 179 7.10 6.29 16.11
N GLY A 180 6.18 7.17 16.42
CA GLY A 180 5.54 7.25 17.72
C GLY A 180 4.54 6.11 17.96
N ASN A 181 3.70 6.27 18.96
CA ASN A 181 2.59 5.36 19.16
C ASN A 181 1.51 5.62 18.08
N LEU A 182 1.28 4.64 17.20
CA LEU A 182 0.29 4.75 16.12
C LEU A 182 -1.16 4.91 16.62
N LEU A 183 -1.41 4.53 17.89
CA LEU A 183 -2.72 4.65 18.51
C LEU A 183 -2.92 5.99 19.25
N GLN A 184 -1.89 6.84 19.29
CA GLN A 184 -1.92 8.13 19.95
C GLN A 184 -1.68 9.24 18.93
N GLU A 185 -2.67 10.09 18.76
CA GLU A 185 -2.58 11.28 17.91
C GLU A 185 -1.76 12.35 18.64
N SER A 186 -0.67 12.81 18.02
CA SER A 186 0.14 13.91 18.55
C SER A 186 0.91 14.61 17.46
N PRO A 187 1.21 15.93 17.63
CA PRO A 187 2.02 16.67 16.67
C PRO A 187 3.42 16.08 16.47
N GLU A 188 4.00 15.48 17.52
CA GLU A 188 5.34 14.86 17.47
C GLU A 188 5.39 13.67 16.50
N ASN A 189 4.28 12.97 16.30
CA ASN A 189 4.18 11.87 15.33
C ASN A 189 4.23 12.36 13.88
N CYS A 190 3.98 13.65 13.64
CA CYS A 190 4.09 14.27 12.33
C CYS A 190 5.52 14.70 11.98
N HIS A 191 6.47 14.58 12.93
CA HIS A 191 7.87 14.98 12.74
C HIS A 191 8.66 13.91 11.98
N VAL A 192 8.37 13.79 10.69
CA VAL A 192 8.93 12.77 9.79
C VAL A 192 9.37 13.39 8.46
N LEU A 193 10.29 12.69 7.79
CA LEU A 193 10.72 13.04 6.45
C LEU A 193 9.83 12.33 5.41
N LYS A 194 9.13 13.10 4.61
CA LYS A 194 8.33 12.59 3.48
C LYS A 194 9.21 12.39 2.26
N ILE A 195 9.19 11.20 1.73
CA ILE A 195 9.91 10.76 0.54
C ILE A 195 8.89 10.25 -0.46
N ASN A 196 8.79 10.87 -1.64
CA ASN A 196 7.75 10.53 -2.62
C ASN A 196 7.99 9.22 -3.36
N ASN A 197 9.22 8.70 -3.33
CA ASN A 197 9.62 7.47 -3.99
C ASN A 197 10.63 6.71 -3.12
N PRO A 198 10.45 5.39 -2.87
CA PRO A 198 11.38 4.61 -2.08
C PRO A 198 12.75 4.42 -2.75
N ILE A 199 12.85 4.67 -4.05
CA ILE A 199 14.11 4.66 -4.79
C ILE A 199 14.74 6.04 -4.69
N LEU A 200 15.92 6.10 -4.09
CA LEU A 200 16.67 7.33 -3.88
C LEU A 200 17.83 7.43 -4.90
N THR A 201 18.02 8.62 -5.44
CA THR A 201 19.24 8.95 -6.17
C THR A 201 20.40 9.18 -5.19
N ASP A 202 21.64 9.14 -5.68
CA ASP A 202 22.82 9.49 -4.86
C ASP A 202 22.71 10.91 -4.30
N LEU A 203 22.10 11.82 -5.07
CA LEU A 203 21.86 13.19 -4.62
C LEU A 203 20.84 13.23 -3.46
N ASP A 204 19.77 12.47 -3.54
CA ASP A 204 18.77 12.38 -2.48
C ASP A 204 19.38 11.80 -1.20
N LEU A 205 20.21 10.78 -1.35
CA LEU A 205 20.94 10.21 -0.22
C LEU A 205 21.90 11.22 0.41
N LEU A 206 22.57 12.05 -0.40
CA LEU A 206 23.45 13.11 0.10
C LEU A 206 22.64 14.21 0.81
N LYS A 207 21.46 14.58 0.31
CA LYS A 207 20.55 15.52 1.00
C LYS A 207 20.17 15.00 2.37
N ILE A 208 19.78 13.73 2.46
CA ILE A 208 19.41 13.08 3.73
C ILE A 208 20.61 13.06 4.69
N LYS A 209 21.78 12.63 4.22
CA LYS A 209 23.00 12.60 5.04
C LYS A 209 23.43 13.97 5.53
N GLY A 210 23.18 15.00 4.76
CA GLY A 210 23.50 16.41 5.09
C GLY A 210 22.39 17.14 5.83
N MET A 211 21.30 16.47 6.17
CA MET A 211 20.16 17.12 6.80
C MET A 211 20.51 17.64 8.20
N GLN A 212 20.31 18.94 8.39
CA GLN A 212 20.47 19.64 9.65
C GLN A 212 19.15 20.33 10.02
N LYS A 213 18.18 19.53 10.43
CA LYS A 213 16.87 20.02 10.88
C LYS A 213 16.71 19.70 12.37
N PRO A 214 16.18 20.63 13.17
CA PRO A 214 15.90 20.37 14.58
C PRO A 214 15.04 19.11 14.74
N GLY A 215 15.38 18.27 15.69
CA GLY A 215 14.65 17.03 15.96
C GLY A 215 14.98 15.83 15.06
N PHE A 216 15.78 16.03 14.00
CA PHE A 216 16.25 14.93 13.16
C PHE A 216 17.72 14.58 13.44
N GLN A 217 17.97 13.30 13.65
CA GLN A 217 19.32 12.74 13.70
C GLN A 217 19.45 11.72 12.57
N VAL A 218 20.43 11.91 11.72
CA VAL A 218 20.71 10.99 10.62
C VAL A 218 21.90 10.12 10.97
N THR A 219 21.68 8.82 10.98
CA THR A 219 22.73 7.82 11.19
C THR A 219 22.85 6.95 9.96
N THR A 220 24.04 6.85 9.38
CA THR A 220 24.32 5.91 8.30
C THR A 220 24.87 4.63 8.88
N CYS A 221 24.18 3.51 8.62
CA CYS A 221 24.60 2.19 9.05
C CYS A 221 24.91 1.31 7.84
N LEU A 222 25.98 0.53 7.93
CA LEU A 222 26.24 -0.52 6.97
C LEU A 222 25.39 -1.76 7.30
N LEU A 223 24.86 -2.42 6.27
CA LEU A 223 23.93 -3.55 6.43
C LEU A 223 24.47 -4.67 7.32
N TYR A 224 25.79 -4.90 7.32
CA TYR A 224 26.42 -5.93 8.13
C TYR A 224 26.60 -5.51 9.61
N THR A 225 26.44 -4.23 9.93
CA THR A 225 26.46 -3.73 11.31
C THR A 225 25.07 -3.58 11.91
N SER A 226 24.03 -3.72 11.09
CA SER A 226 22.66 -3.72 11.54
C SER A 226 22.30 -5.12 12.09
N PRO A 227 21.97 -5.26 13.37
CA PRO A 227 21.62 -6.57 13.93
C PRO A 227 20.33 -7.06 13.28
N SER A 228 20.44 -8.05 12.40
CA SER A 228 19.26 -8.72 11.89
C SER A 228 18.64 -9.58 13.01
N PRO A 229 17.32 -9.86 12.98
CA PRO A 229 16.71 -10.80 13.92
C PRO A 229 17.37 -12.18 13.93
N ARG A 230 18.04 -12.58 12.83
CA ARG A 230 18.80 -13.82 12.72
C ARG A 230 20.16 -13.77 13.43
N ASP A 231 20.76 -12.59 13.54
CA ASP A 231 22.05 -12.42 14.19
C ASP A 231 21.91 -12.47 15.73
N ARG A 232 20.74 -12.08 16.26
CA ARG A 232 20.42 -12.23 17.69
C ARG A 232 20.30 -13.68 18.15
N THR A 233 19.98 -14.60 17.25
CA THR A 233 19.85 -16.03 17.57
C THR A 233 21.18 -16.80 17.49
N ARG A 234 22.21 -16.22 16.86
CA ARG A 234 23.55 -16.83 16.73
C ARG A 234 24.53 -16.41 17.84
N SER A 235 24.18 -15.42 18.65
CA SER A 235 25.03 -14.91 19.74
C SER A 235 24.62 -15.44 21.13
N ARG A 236 23.95 -16.61 21.18
CA ARG A 236 23.65 -17.35 22.41
C ARG A 236 24.21 -18.77 22.36
#